data_19ca0defa72464ba6df7e308958a0859
#
_entry.id   19ca0defa72464ba6df7e308958a0859
#
_cell.length_a   1.000
_cell.length_b   1.000
_cell.length_c   1.000
_cell.angle_alpha   90.00
_cell.angle_beta   90.00
_cell.angle_gamma   90.00
#
_symmetry.space_group_name_H-M   'P 1'
#
loop_
_entity.id
_entity.type
_entity.pdbx_description
1 polymer ?
#
loop_
_entity_poly.entity_id
_entity_poly.type
_entity_poly.pdbx_seq_one_letter_code
_entity_poly.pdbx_strand_id
1 'polypeptide(L)'
;WGYCDQSGALVIPCIYQPQMSLSIMNETVEYPYADLSGMVVVKNQSGQKLVLDVYGNEIISAGQYEDLAPARDGCVWAKQNGLWGLLQVQDYTENNADIILPDGCIAPDVTLSRIDSLCTYTTADHGLVMRKGPGTNYEKMDNIPYGIIVWECGYSSNVPDWVVVYYSGIYGWVSDEYLATTIYSTSK
;
A
#
# COMPACT_ATOMS: atom_id res chain seq x y z
N TRP A 1 14.48 3.22 11.51
CA TRP A 1 13.48 3.54 10.52
C TRP A 1 12.54 4.64 11.01
N GLY A 2 11.98 5.37 10.11
CA GLY A 2 10.95 6.37 10.30
C GLY A 2 10.14 6.51 9.02
N TYR A 3 9.18 7.42 9.02
CA TYR A 3 8.30 7.62 7.86
C TYR A 3 8.27 9.10 7.50
N CYS A 4 8.25 9.38 6.23
CA CYS A 4 8.05 10.74 5.70
C CYS A 4 6.73 10.81 4.92
N ASP A 5 6.19 12.01 4.80
CA ASP A 5 5.07 12.30 3.93
C ASP A 5 5.51 12.41 2.44
N GLN A 6 4.57 12.69 1.57
CA GLN A 6 4.82 12.82 0.13
C GLN A 6 5.74 14.00 -0.22
N SER A 7 5.86 15.00 0.66
CA SER A 7 6.80 16.11 0.49
C SER A 7 8.23 15.76 0.90
N GLY A 8 8.43 14.60 1.55
CA GLY A 8 9.68 14.18 2.15
C GLY A 8 9.88 14.70 3.58
N ALA A 9 8.89 15.38 4.16
CA ALA A 9 8.96 15.83 5.55
C ALA A 9 8.80 14.63 6.50
N LEU A 10 9.70 14.52 7.48
CA LEU A 10 9.70 13.43 8.43
C LEU A 10 8.49 13.55 9.38
N VAL A 11 7.56 12.60 9.31
CA VAL A 11 6.36 12.53 10.15
C VAL A 11 6.59 11.65 11.37
N ILE A 12 7.17 10.47 11.17
CA ILE A 12 7.55 9.56 12.24
C ILE A 12 9.08 9.51 12.31
N PRO A 13 9.69 9.85 13.46
CA PRO A 13 11.14 9.95 13.58
C PRO A 13 11.85 8.61 13.33
N CYS A 14 13.10 8.67 12.83
CA CYS A 14 13.93 7.50 12.52
C CYS A 14 14.50 6.83 13.77
N ILE A 15 13.66 6.52 14.74
CA ILE A 15 14.06 5.91 16.04
C ILE A 15 13.58 4.46 16.20
N TYR A 16 12.80 3.96 15.25
CA TYR A 16 12.21 2.63 15.33
C TYR A 16 13.06 1.58 14.61
N GLN A 17 12.94 0.34 15.07
CA GLN A 17 13.52 -0.83 14.42
C GLN A 17 12.55 -1.39 13.38
N PRO A 18 13.05 -2.05 12.31
CA PRO A 18 12.19 -2.76 11.37
C PRO A 18 11.50 -3.93 12.10
N GLN A 19 10.30 -4.25 11.67
CA GLN A 19 9.52 -5.31 12.31
C GLN A 19 9.22 -6.49 11.39
N MET A 20 9.38 -6.31 10.10
CA MET A 20 9.20 -7.36 9.12
C MET A 20 10.56 -7.84 8.63
N SER A 21 10.71 -9.13 8.49
CA SER A 21 11.87 -9.75 7.86
C SER A 21 11.42 -10.67 6.74
N LEU A 22 12.09 -10.61 5.62
CA LEU A 22 11.85 -11.48 4.49
C LEU A 22 13.17 -12.18 4.15
N SER A 23 13.14 -13.52 4.10
CA SER A 23 14.28 -14.29 3.65
C SER A 23 14.21 -14.47 2.14
N ILE A 24 15.16 -13.85 1.42
CA ILE A 24 15.29 -13.96 -0.03
C ILE A 24 16.69 -14.51 -0.32
N MET A 25 16.78 -15.64 -1.01
CA MET A 25 18.06 -16.22 -1.48
C MET A 25 19.13 -16.34 -0.38
N ASN A 26 18.75 -16.84 0.82
CA ASN A 26 19.61 -16.96 2.01
C ASN A 26 20.02 -15.64 2.68
N GLU A 27 19.49 -14.52 2.25
CA GLU A 27 19.61 -13.25 2.95
C GLU A 27 18.30 -12.89 3.66
N THR A 28 18.42 -12.35 4.86
CA THR A 28 17.28 -11.80 5.60
C THR A 28 17.27 -10.30 5.42
N VAL A 29 16.26 -9.79 4.75
CA VAL A 29 16.04 -8.35 4.59
C VAL A 29 14.99 -7.91 5.60
N GLU A 30 15.35 -6.95 6.44
CA GLU A 30 14.43 -6.31 7.37
C GLU A 30 13.88 -5.03 6.76
N TYR A 31 12.56 -4.83 6.86
CA TYR A 31 11.91 -3.65 6.30
C TYR A 31 10.77 -3.15 7.20
N PRO A 32 10.50 -1.83 7.18
CA PRO A 32 9.32 -1.29 7.83
C PRO A 32 8.07 -1.67 7.04
N TYR A 33 6.95 -1.77 7.75
CA TYR A 33 5.65 -2.03 7.15
C TYR A 33 4.72 -0.86 7.48
N ALA A 34 4.01 -0.38 6.47
CA ALA A 34 2.90 0.52 6.63
C ALA A 34 1.71 -0.05 5.86
N ASP A 35 0.55 -0.10 6.48
CA ASP A 35 -0.66 -0.49 5.79
C ASP A 35 -1.42 0.73 5.24
N LEU A 36 -2.42 0.47 4.41
CA LEU A 36 -3.22 1.52 3.80
C LEU A 36 -4.28 2.11 4.75
N SER A 37 -4.46 1.52 5.93
CA SER A 37 -5.43 2.01 6.92
C SER A 37 -4.93 3.21 7.73
N GLY A 38 -3.71 3.69 7.43
CA GLY A 38 -3.13 4.82 8.12
C GLY A 38 -2.53 4.49 9.48
N MET A 39 -2.17 3.24 9.70
CA MET A 39 -1.46 2.76 10.89
C MET A 39 -0.18 2.07 10.52
N VAL A 40 0.79 2.14 11.43
CA VAL A 40 2.01 1.35 11.31
C VAL A 40 2.29 0.62 12.62
N VAL A 41 2.68 -0.64 12.55
CA VAL A 41 3.26 -1.35 13.68
C VAL A 41 4.76 -1.13 13.61
N VAL A 42 5.35 -0.62 14.67
CA VAL A 42 6.78 -0.37 14.77
C VAL A 42 7.36 -1.05 16.00
N LYS A 43 8.68 -1.16 16.07
CA LYS A 43 9.42 -1.71 17.22
C LYS A 43 10.30 -0.62 17.81
N ASN A 44 10.19 -0.38 19.10
CA ASN A 44 11.05 0.57 19.80
C ASN A 44 12.47 -0.02 20.04
N GLN A 45 13.36 0.78 20.61
CA GLN A 45 14.74 0.33 20.88
C GLN A 45 14.83 -0.82 21.91
N SER A 46 13.84 -0.99 22.77
CA SER A 46 13.73 -2.10 23.71
C SER A 46 13.15 -3.38 23.08
N GLY A 47 12.86 -3.37 21.78
CA GLY A 47 12.29 -4.51 21.04
C GLY A 47 10.79 -4.68 21.23
N GLN A 48 10.10 -3.78 21.94
CA GLN A 48 8.67 -3.83 22.14
C GLN A 48 7.96 -3.21 20.95
N LYS A 49 6.87 -3.84 20.52
CA LYS A 49 6.04 -3.33 19.43
C LYS A 49 4.97 -2.39 19.94
N LEU A 50 4.63 -1.42 19.12
CA LEU A 50 3.57 -0.44 19.32
C LEU A 50 2.92 -0.09 17.98
N VAL A 51 1.76 0.53 18.02
CA VAL A 51 1.05 1.00 16.82
C VAL A 51 0.99 2.51 16.83
N LEU A 52 1.37 3.12 15.73
CA LEU A 52 1.29 4.56 15.50
C LEU A 52 0.28 4.87 14.40
N ASP A 53 -0.33 6.05 14.47
CA ASP A 53 -1.07 6.63 13.35
C ASP A 53 -0.12 7.29 12.33
N VAL A 54 -0.68 7.81 11.24
CA VAL A 54 0.08 8.52 10.20
C VAL A 54 0.74 9.82 10.66
N TYR A 55 0.37 10.31 11.84
CA TYR A 55 0.94 11.51 12.45
C TYR A 55 2.00 11.19 13.50
N GLY A 56 2.22 9.90 13.81
CA GLY A 56 3.18 9.45 14.80
C GLY A 56 2.64 9.37 16.22
N ASN A 57 1.33 9.51 16.42
CA ASN A 57 0.71 9.34 17.74
C ASN A 57 0.58 7.84 18.05
N GLU A 58 0.84 7.48 19.33
CA GLU A 58 0.64 6.10 19.79
C GLU A 58 -0.85 5.78 19.88
N ILE A 59 -1.29 4.76 19.13
CA ILE A 59 -2.63 4.18 19.22
C ILE A 59 -2.62 2.98 20.19
N ILE A 60 -1.59 2.14 20.11
CA ILE A 60 -1.32 1.06 21.04
C ILE A 60 0.08 1.27 21.59
N SER A 61 0.20 1.41 22.91
CA SER A 61 1.46 1.67 23.56
C SER A 61 2.38 0.45 23.62
N ALA A 62 3.69 0.72 23.64
CA ALA A 62 4.71 -0.31 23.72
C ALA A 62 4.54 -1.17 24.99
N GLY A 63 4.55 -2.49 24.81
CA GLY A 63 4.40 -3.45 25.92
C GLY A 63 2.97 -3.66 26.43
N GLN A 64 1.97 -3.04 25.81
CA GLN A 64 0.56 -3.28 26.14
C GLN A 64 0.12 -4.71 25.79
N TYR A 65 0.71 -5.29 24.75
CA TYR A 65 0.53 -6.66 24.33
C TYR A 65 1.87 -7.39 24.24
N GLU A 66 1.84 -8.72 24.35
CA GLU A 66 3.05 -9.56 24.24
C GLU A 66 3.68 -9.45 22.85
N ASP A 67 2.85 -9.33 21.82
CA ASP A 67 3.25 -9.14 20.43
C ASP A 67 2.16 -8.44 19.63
N LEU A 68 2.56 -7.75 18.57
CA LEU A 68 1.68 -7.08 17.61
C LEU A 68 2.13 -7.41 16.20
N ALA A 69 1.18 -7.64 15.30
CA ALA A 69 1.48 -7.84 13.88
C ALA A 69 0.49 -7.02 13.03
N PRO A 70 0.92 -6.54 11.86
CA PRO A 70 0.04 -5.82 10.94
C PRO A 70 -1.16 -6.66 10.53
N ALA A 71 -2.30 -6.04 10.48
CA ALA A 71 -3.49 -6.56 9.81
C ALA A 71 -3.93 -5.51 8.78
N ARG A 72 -5.15 -5.57 8.32
CA ARG A 72 -5.73 -4.62 7.35
C ARG A 72 -6.97 -3.96 7.96
N ASP A 73 -7.44 -2.94 7.31
CA ASP A 73 -8.77 -2.35 7.54
C ASP A 73 -8.97 -1.82 8.96
N GLY A 74 -7.97 -1.10 9.46
CA GLY A 74 -8.00 -0.54 10.80
C GLY A 74 -7.84 -1.57 11.92
N CYS A 75 -7.42 -2.79 11.58
CA CYS A 75 -7.19 -3.88 12.51
C CYS A 75 -5.71 -4.14 12.74
N VAL A 76 -5.40 -4.74 13.89
CA VAL A 76 -4.06 -5.20 14.26
C VAL A 76 -4.19 -6.57 14.93
N TRP A 77 -3.33 -7.51 14.57
CA TRP A 77 -3.17 -8.74 15.34
C TRP A 77 -2.43 -8.44 16.65
N ALA A 78 -3.02 -8.82 17.77
CA ALA A 78 -2.41 -8.68 19.08
C ALA A 78 -2.32 -10.04 19.78
N LYS A 79 -1.19 -10.26 20.45
CA LYS A 79 -0.97 -11.47 21.25
C LYS A 79 -1.07 -11.14 22.73
N GLN A 80 -1.90 -11.89 23.44
CA GLN A 80 -2.06 -11.77 24.88
C GLN A 80 -2.28 -13.17 25.50
N ASN A 81 -1.63 -13.48 26.60
CA ASN A 81 -1.68 -14.79 27.27
C ASN A 81 -1.36 -15.94 26.30
N GLY A 82 -0.40 -15.75 25.40
CA GLY A 82 0.01 -16.72 24.38
C GLY A 82 -0.94 -16.90 23.19
N LEU A 83 -2.09 -16.24 23.17
CA LEU A 83 -3.11 -16.33 22.11
C LEU A 83 -3.12 -15.09 21.24
N TRP A 84 -3.35 -15.28 19.94
CA TRP A 84 -3.55 -14.21 18.98
C TRP A 84 -5.03 -13.87 18.83
N GLY A 85 -5.33 -12.58 18.80
CA GLY A 85 -6.64 -12.01 18.50
C GLY A 85 -6.53 -10.84 17.56
N LEU A 86 -7.61 -10.54 16.83
CA LEU A 86 -7.71 -9.37 15.97
C LEU A 86 -8.34 -8.23 16.76
N LEU A 87 -7.67 -7.09 16.84
CA LEU A 87 -8.17 -5.87 17.44
C LEU A 87 -8.62 -4.91 16.36
N GLN A 88 -9.85 -4.42 16.48
CA GLN A 88 -10.29 -3.22 15.76
C GLN A 88 -9.71 -2.00 16.50
N VAL A 89 -8.83 -1.27 15.84
CA VAL A 89 -8.10 -0.14 16.45
C VAL A 89 -8.69 1.19 16.01
N GLN A 90 -9.13 1.25 14.76
CA GLN A 90 -9.84 2.39 14.20
C GLN A 90 -11.19 1.91 13.68
N ASP A 91 -12.21 2.74 13.85
CA ASP A 91 -13.43 2.53 13.08
C ASP A 91 -13.07 2.72 11.61
N TYR A 92 -12.79 1.60 10.99
CA TYR A 92 -12.75 1.53 9.54
C TYR A 92 -14.20 1.69 9.08
N THR A 93 -14.66 2.93 9.06
CA THR A 93 -15.69 3.24 8.09
C THR A 93 -15.02 2.89 6.75
N GLU A 94 -15.60 1.95 6.00
CA GLU A 94 -15.37 1.89 4.57
C GLU A 94 -15.55 3.32 4.04
N ASN A 95 -14.52 4.12 4.20
CA ASN A 95 -14.25 5.13 3.23
C ASN A 95 -13.90 4.25 2.00
N ASN A 96 -14.93 3.86 1.27
CA ASN A 96 -14.90 3.98 -0.15
C ASN A 96 -14.40 5.40 -0.36
N ALA A 97 -13.10 5.62 -0.18
CA ALA A 97 -12.47 6.83 -0.62
C ALA A 97 -12.76 6.77 -2.11
N ASP A 98 -13.83 7.46 -2.49
CA ASP A 98 -14.22 7.58 -3.87
C ASP A 98 -12.93 7.79 -4.62
N ILE A 99 -12.68 6.99 -5.63
CA ILE A 99 -11.51 7.18 -6.47
C ILE A 99 -11.64 8.60 -6.99
N ILE A 100 -10.91 9.54 -6.38
CA ILE A 100 -10.93 10.94 -6.80
C ILE A 100 -10.00 11.06 -8.01
N LEU A 101 -10.58 10.80 -9.16
CA LEU A 101 -9.88 10.98 -10.42
C LEU A 101 -9.67 12.47 -10.68
N PRO A 102 -8.52 12.87 -11.25
CA PRO A 102 -8.30 14.22 -11.72
C PRO A 102 -9.36 14.67 -12.75
N ASP A 103 -9.56 15.97 -12.83
CA ASP A 103 -10.53 16.57 -13.74
C ASP A 103 -10.36 16.08 -15.21
N GLY A 104 -11.46 15.70 -15.81
CA GLY A 104 -11.49 15.20 -17.18
C GLY A 104 -11.09 13.74 -17.35
N CYS A 105 -10.86 13.00 -16.26
CA CYS A 105 -10.67 11.56 -16.31
C CYS A 105 -12.02 10.84 -16.50
N ILE A 106 -11.96 9.70 -17.19
CA ILE A 106 -13.09 8.78 -17.30
C ILE A 106 -13.19 7.97 -16.02
N ALA A 107 -14.37 7.95 -15.41
CA ALA A 107 -14.61 7.13 -14.22
C ALA A 107 -14.67 5.63 -14.60
N PRO A 108 -14.10 4.72 -13.80
CA PRO A 108 -14.33 3.29 -13.95
C PRO A 108 -15.80 2.96 -13.64
N ASP A 109 -16.34 1.91 -14.24
CA ASP A 109 -17.66 1.38 -13.89
C ASP A 109 -17.63 0.43 -12.70
N VAL A 110 -16.43 -0.08 -12.34
CA VAL A 110 -16.20 -0.85 -11.14
C VAL A 110 -15.03 -0.22 -10.37
N THR A 111 -15.29 0.17 -9.13
CA THR A 111 -14.27 0.58 -8.17
C THR A 111 -13.97 -0.57 -7.24
N LEU A 112 -12.69 -0.82 -6.99
CA LEU A 112 -12.26 -1.82 -6.02
C LEU A 112 -12.14 -1.14 -4.66
N SER A 113 -12.67 -1.77 -3.63
CA SER A 113 -12.39 -1.38 -2.26
C SER A 113 -10.88 -1.56 -2.00
N ARG A 114 -10.34 -0.92 -0.97
CA ARG A 114 -8.94 -1.14 -0.58
C ARG A 114 -8.62 -2.61 -0.28
N ILE A 115 -9.61 -3.37 0.18
CA ILE A 115 -9.50 -4.81 0.45
C ILE A 115 -9.35 -5.60 -0.85
N ASP A 116 -10.09 -5.20 -1.88
CA ASP A 116 -10.10 -5.84 -3.18
C ASP A 116 -9.02 -5.31 -4.13
N SER A 117 -8.35 -4.21 -3.75
CA SER A 117 -7.27 -3.61 -4.54
C SER A 117 -6.11 -4.59 -4.67
N LEU A 118 -5.71 -4.86 -5.91
CA LEU A 118 -4.60 -5.73 -6.20
C LEU A 118 -3.30 -4.94 -6.20
N CYS A 119 -2.31 -5.44 -5.46
CA CYS A 119 -0.95 -4.90 -5.49
C CYS A 119 -0.20 -5.49 -6.67
N THR A 120 0.19 -4.64 -7.60
CA THR A 120 0.90 -5.03 -8.83
C THR A 120 2.16 -4.20 -9.00
N TYR A 121 3.01 -4.57 -9.93
CA TYR A 121 4.18 -3.78 -10.31
C TYR A 121 4.27 -3.60 -11.82
N THR A 122 4.84 -2.48 -12.22
CA THR A 122 4.98 -2.11 -13.63
C THR A 122 6.10 -2.90 -14.32
N THR A 123 5.80 -3.44 -15.52
CA THR A 123 6.74 -4.24 -16.32
C THR A 123 7.16 -3.58 -17.64
N ALA A 124 6.71 -2.37 -17.92
CA ALA A 124 7.08 -1.63 -19.13
C ALA A 124 8.50 -1.06 -19.04
N ASP A 125 9.42 -1.52 -19.87
CA ASP A 125 10.86 -1.16 -19.84
C ASP A 125 11.13 0.35 -19.92
N HIS A 126 10.28 1.10 -20.61
CA HIS A 126 10.39 2.56 -20.77
C HIS A 126 9.41 3.35 -19.88
N GLY A 127 8.81 2.67 -18.90
CA GLY A 127 7.77 3.19 -18.04
C GLY A 127 6.37 3.03 -18.61
N LEU A 128 5.40 2.94 -17.69
CA LEU A 128 3.99 2.73 -17.98
C LEU A 128 3.26 4.07 -18.01
N VAL A 129 2.69 4.41 -19.14
CA VAL A 129 1.98 5.69 -19.31
C VAL A 129 0.63 5.65 -18.61
N MET A 130 0.45 6.56 -17.65
CA MET A 130 -0.84 6.82 -17.02
C MET A 130 -1.65 7.83 -17.84
N ARG A 131 -2.96 7.60 -17.99
CA ARG A 131 -3.86 8.38 -18.85
C ARG A 131 -5.16 8.76 -18.17
N LYS A 132 -5.88 9.70 -18.75
CA LYS A 132 -7.22 10.14 -18.28
C LYS A 132 -8.34 9.16 -18.59
N GLY A 133 -8.09 8.14 -19.40
CA GLY A 133 -9.11 7.16 -19.78
C GLY A 133 -8.50 5.87 -20.30
N PRO A 134 -9.34 4.83 -20.48
CA PRO A 134 -8.94 3.49 -20.87
C PRO A 134 -8.65 3.38 -22.36
N GLY A 135 -7.47 3.81 -22.79
CA GLY A 135 -7.04 3.73 -24.18
C GLY A 135 -5.89 4.66 -24.52
N THR A 136 -5.16 4.34 -25.58
CA THR A 136 -4.00 5.12 -26.03
C THR A 136 -4.35 6.48 -26.65
N ASN A 137 -5.62 6.69 -26.98
CA ASN A 137 -6.16 7.94 -27.50
C ASN A 137 -6.44 8.99 -26.42
N TYR A 138 -6.46 8.60 -25.15
CA TYR A 138 -6.66 9.53 -24.04
C TYR A 138 -5.37 10.26 -23.67
N GLU A 139 -5.54 11.47 -23.14
CA GLU A 139 -4.45 12.34 -22.69
C GLU A 139 -3.55 11.64 -21.68
N LYS A 140 -2.24 11.83 -21.85
CA LYS A 140 -1.23 11.34 -20.91
C LYS A 140 -1.21 12.24 -19.68
N MET A 141 -1.10 11.63 -18.50
CA MET A 141 -1.01 12.32 -17.23
C MET A 141 0.38 12.18 -16.61
N ASP A 142 0.90 10.95 -16.58
CA ASP A 142 2.18 10.66 -15.97
C ASP A 142 2.84 9.44 -16.65
N ASN A 143 4.07 9.12 -16.24
CA ASN A 143 4.80 7.94 -16.67
C ASN A 143 5.39 7.22 -15.46
N ILE A 144 4.81 6.06 -15.12
CA ILE A 144 5.23 5.26 -13.96
C ILE A 144 6.49 4.48 -14.34
N PRO A 145 7.62 4.62 -13.63
CA PRO A 145 8.85 3.89 -13.96
C PRO A 145 8.68 2.37 -13.88
N TYR A 146 9.57 1.64 -14.53
CA TYR A 146 9.66 0.18 -14.44
C TYR A 146 9.86 -0.29 -13.00
N GLY A 147 9.20 -1.39 -12.62
CA GLY A 147 9.36 -2.05 -11.34
C GLY A 147 8.69 -1.34 -10.15
N ILE A 148 7.92 -0.29 -10.40
CA ILE A 148 7.20 0.43 -9.34
C ILE A 148 5.93 -0.32 -8.95
N ILE A 149 5.73 -0.45 -7.64
CA ILE A 149 4.49 -1.00 -7.08
C ILE A 149 3.37 0.03 -7.21
N VAL A 150 2.25 -0.41 -7.75
CA VAL A 150 1.00 0.35 -7.86
C VAL A 150 -0.17 -0.46 -7.32
N TRP A 151 -1.26 0.22 -7.02
CA TRP A 151 -2.49 -0.41 -6.54
C TRP A 151 -3.57 -0.28 -7.60
N GLU A 152 -4.10 -1.40 -8.05
CA GLU A 152 -5.27 -1.44 -8.92
C GLU A 152 -6.51 -1.11 -8.11
N CYS A 153 -7.17 -0.01 -8.47
CA CYS A 153 -8.27 0.56 -7.70
C CYS A 153 -9.62 0.51 -8.42
N GLY A 154 -9.63 0.13 -9.69
CA GLY A 154 -10.85 0.03 -10.47
C GLY A 154 -10.60 -0.38 -11.92
N TYR A 155 -11.66 -0.76 -12.61
CA TYR A 155 -11.62 -1.17 -14.00
C TYR A 155 -12.95 -0.85 -14.72
N SER A 156 -12.99 -1.07 -16.02
CA SER A 156 -14.21 -0.99 -16.79
C SER A 156 -14.49 -2.32 -17.47
N SER A 157 -15.69 -2.84 -17.25
CA SER A 157 -16.14 -4.12 -17.85
C SER A 157 -16.13 -4.11 -19.37
N ASN A 158 -16.25 -2.92 -19.96
CA ASN A 158 -16.27 -2.73 -21.41
C ASN A 158 -14.88 -2.62 -22.03
N VAL A 159 -13.84 -2.39 -21.22
CA VAL A 159 -12.45 -2.20 -21.66
C VAL A 159 -11.51 -2.94 -20.68
N PRO A 160 -11.53 -4.28 -20.69
CA PRO A 160 -10.86 -5.10 -19.65
C PRO A 160 -9.34 -4.99 -19.64
N ASP A 161 -8.73 -4.52 -20.74
CA ASP A 161 -7.28 -4.38 -20.86
C ASP A 161 -6.73 -3.11 -20.19
N TRP A 162 -7.60 -2.34 -19.50
CA TRP A 162 -7.24 -1.11 -18.82
C TRP A 162 -7.78 -1.07 -17.40
N VAL A 163 -6.92 -0.66 -16.48
CA VAL A 163 -7.25 -0.55 -15.05
C VAL A 163 -6.89 0.83 -14.52
N VAL A 164 -7.60 1.26 -13.49
CA VAL A 164 -7.25 2.46 -12.73
C VAL A 164 -6.26 2.07 -11.64
N VAL A 165 -5.13 2.76 -11.60
CA VAL A 165 -4.13 2.57 -10.54
C VAL A 165 -3.94 3.85 -9.74
N TYR A 166 -3.49 3.68 -8.49
CA TYR A 166 -3.01 4.78 -7.66
C TYR A 166 -1.48 4.80 -7.70
N TYR A 167 -0.92 5.95 -8.06
CA TYR A 167 0.52 6.19 -8.09
C TYR A 167 0.82 7.65 -7.77
N SER A 168 1.79 7.90 -6.89
CA SER A 168 2.30 9.26 -6.56
C SER A 168 1.23 10.29 -6.21
N GLY A 169 0.17 9.86 -5.50
CA GLY A 169 -0.89 10.77 -5.05
C GLY A 169 -2.04 10.97 -6.03
N ILE A 170 -2.01 10.38 -7.21
CA ILE A 170 -3.05 10.52 -8.22
C ILE A 170 -3.57 9.16 -8.71
N TYR A 171 -4.81 9.15 -9.16
CA TYR A 171 -5.42 8.01 -9.85
C TYR A 171 -5.41 8.23 -11.35
N GLY A 172 -5.20 7.16 -12.12
CA GLY A 172 -5.26 7.23 -13.56
C GLY A 172 -5.27 5.86 -14.21
N TRP A 173 -5.62 5.82 -15.50
CA TRP A 173 -5.73 4.61 -16.29
C TRP A 173 -4.39 4.16 -16.85
N VAL A 174 -4.10 2.88 -16.73
CA VAL A 174 -2.93 2.22 -17.32
C VAL A 174 -3.36 0.95 -18.05
N SER A 175 -2.53 0.49 -18.99
CA SER A 175 -2.75 -0.81 -19.63
C SER A 175 -2.37 -1.94 -18.69
N ASP A 176 -3.29 -2.89 -18.45
CA ASP A 176 -3.11 -4.06 -17.59
C ASP A 176 -2.01 -5.00 -18.14
N GLU A 177 -1.76 -5.01 -19.45
CA GLU A 177 -0.69 -5.80 -20.10
C GLU A 177 0.69 -5.57 -19.46
N TYR A 178 0.92 -4.37 -18.88
CA TYR A 178 2.19 -3.98 -18.26
C TYR A 178 2.16 -4.00 -16.74
N LEU A 179 1.23 -4.76 -16.16
CA LEU A 179 1.15 -5.01 -14.72
C LEU A 179 1.37 -6.49 -14.42
N ALA A 180 2.05 -6.77 -13.31
CA ALA A 180 2.25 -8.15 -12.85
C ALA A 180 2.02 -8.26 -11.33
N THR A 181 1.36 -9.33 -10.93
CA THR A 181 0.93 -9.57 -9.54
C THR A 181 1.99 -10.16 -8.62
N THR A 182 3.12 -10.61 -9.15
CA THR A 182 4.18 -11.25 -8.35
C THR A 182 5.56 -10.98 -8.92
N ILE A 183 6.46 -10.51 -8.04
CA ILE A 183 7.90 -10.50 -8.30
C ILE A 183 8.43 -11.90 -7.99
N TYR A 184 8.02 -12.92 -8.75
CA TYR A 184 8.74 -14.17 -8.76
C TYR A 184 9.67 -14.15 -9.96
N SER A 185 10.95 -13.84 -9.71
CA SER A 185 11.98 -14.20 -10.67
C SER A 185 12.04 -15.72 -10.72
N THR A 186 11.43 -16.33 -11.70
CA THR A 186 11.82 -17.67 -12.11
C THR A 186 13.19 -17.55 -12.73
N SER A 187 14.23 -17.61 -11.92
CA SER A 187 15.57 -17.92 -12.41
C SER A 187 15.50 -19.30 -13.07
N LYS A 188 15.58 -19.31 -14.40
CA LYS A 188 16.01 -20.49 -15.14
C LYS A 188 17.50 -20.66 -15.01
#